data_4aa01918cc25085935358a20fd99ba37
#
_entry.id   4aa01918cc25085935358a20fd99ba37
#
_cell.length_a   1.000
_cell.length_b   1.000
_cell.length_c   1.000
_cell.angle_alpha   90.00
_cell.angle_beta   90.00
_cell.angle_gamma   90.00
#
_symmetry.space_group_name_H-M   'P 1'
#
loop_
_entity.id
_entity.type
_entity.pdbx_description
1 polymer ?
#
loop_
_entity_poly.entity_id
_entity_poly.type
_entity_poly.pdbx_seq_one_letter_code
_entity_poly.pdbx_strand_id
1 'polypeptide(L)'
;MIRLAVLFLLLVGPAWAATSPAEMLPDAALEARARALGKELRCLVCQNQSIDDSNAELARDLRVLVRERIASGDSDAAVLAFVEARYGEVVLLRPRLRWHTLLLWLTPLLLLAGAAFVLLRHTRRRLSPTGAVPLSPAEQQRLDELLKRSQG
;
A
#
# COMPACT_ATOMS: atom_id res chain seq x y z
N MET A 1 -20.45 22.40 -29.38
CA MET A 1 -19.53 21.41 -28.80
C MET A 1 -19.72 21.26 -27.29
N ILE A 2 -19.70 22.33 -26.50
CA ILE A 2 -19.84 22.27 -25.01
C ILE A 2 -21.16 21.65 -24.57
N ARG A 3 -22.28 21.93 -25.25
CA ARG A 3 -23.61 21.38 -24.92
C ARG A 3 -23.69 19.87 -25.13
N LEU A 4 -23.01 19.33 -26.13
CA LEU A 4 -22.91 17.87 -26.36
C LEU A 4 -22.03 17.18 -25.29
N ALA A 5 -20.93 17.81 -24.88
CA ALA A 5 -20.05 17.30 -23.85
C ALA A 5 -20.76 17.25 -22.45
N VAL A 6 -21.57 18.29 -22.14
CA VAL A 6 -22.35 18.31 -20.90
C VAL A 6 -23.45 17.24 -20.93
N LEU A 7 -24.10 17.02 -22.07
CA LEU A 7 -25.11 15.96 -22.19
C LEU A 7 -24.49 14.56 -22.04
N PHE A 8 -23.27 14.34 -22.56
CA PHE A 8 -22.55 13.08 -22.41
C PHE A 8 -22.09 12.81 -20.97
N LEU A 9 -21.72 13.89 -20.25
CA LEU A 9 -21.32 13.79 -18.83
C LEU A 9 -22.50 13.43 -17.91
N LEU A 10 -23.72 13.83 -18.26
CA LEU A 10 -24.93 13.52 -17.49
C LEU A 10 -25.44 12.09 -17.72
N LEU A 11 -24.98 11.39 -18.77
CA LEU A 11 -25.36 10.00 -19.06
C LEU A 11 -24.45 8.97 -18.38
N VAL A 12 -23.31 9.38 -17.81
CA VAL A 12 -22.45 8.52 -17.00
C VAL A 12 -22.97 8.51 -15.56
N GLY A 13 -24.15 7.90 -15.38
CA GLY A 13 -24.63 7.60 -14.03
C GLY A 13 -23.69 6.63 -13.32
N PRO A 14 -23.56 6.70 -11.97
CA PRO A 14 -22.78 5.71 -11.23
C PRO A 14 -23.38 4.34 -11.48
N ALA A 15 -22.61 3.46 -12.13
CA ALA A 15 -22.93 2.04 -12.23
C ALA A 15 -22.71 1.43 -10.84
N TRP A 16 -23.75 1.42 -10.03
CA TRP A 16 -23.73 0.74 -8.73
C TRP A 16 -23.78 -0.76 -9.01
N ALA A 17 -22.73 -1.47 -8.65
CA ALA A 17 -22.75 -2.92 -8.60
C ALA A 17 -23.87 -3.32 -7.64
N ALA A 18 -24.97 -3.84 -8.20
CA ALA A 18 -26.21 -4.02 -7.46
C ALA A 18 -26.11 -5.27 -6.58
N THR A 19 -25.86 -5.08 -5.29
CA THR A 19 -26.22 -6.09 -4.30
C THR A 19 -27.72 -6.35 -4.48
N SER A 20 -28.10 -7.59 -4.71
CA SER A 20 -29.52 -7.96 -4.90
C SER A 20 -30.31 -7.55 -3.65
N PRO A 21 -31.46 -6.85 -3.76
CA PRO A 21 -32.29 -6.53 -2.61
C PRO A 21 -32.66 -7.73 -1.75
N ALA A 22 -32.72 -8.93 -2.33
CA ALA A 22 -33.01 -10.20 -1.64
C ALA A 22 -31.87 -10.66 -0.71
N GLU A 23 -30.66 -10.11 -0.84
CA GLU A 23 -29.54 -10.44 0.04
C GLU A 23 -29.46 -9.51 1.27
N MET A 24 -30.13 -8.34 1.23
CA MET A 24 -29.96 -7.30 2.23
C MET A 24 -30.63 -7.66 3.55
N LEU A 25 -29.97 -7.29 4.66
CA LEU A 25 -30.56 -7.40 5.97
C LEU A 25 -31.65 -6.32 6.16
N PRO A 26 -32.75 -6.63 6.90
CA PRO A 26 -33.81 -5.67 7.18
C PRO A 26 -33.34 -4.46 8.01
N ASP A 27 -32.35 -4.67 8.88
CA ASP A 27 -31.74 -3.63 9.69
C ASP A 27 -30.63 -2.91 8.89
N ALA A 28 -30.83 -1.61 8.65
CA ALA A 28 -29.91 -0.80 7.88
C ALA A 28 -28.52 -0.68 8.53
N ALA A 29 -28.42 -0.71 9.87
CA ALA A 29 -27.14 -0.64 10.56
C ALA A 29 -26.36 -1.94 10.43
N LEU A 30 -27.03 -3.10 10.52
CA LEU A 30 -26.43 -4.41 10.30
C LEU A 30 -26.02 -4.58 8.83
N GLU A 31 -26.82 -4.10 7.89
CA GLU A 31 -26.50 -4.13 6.46
C GLU A 31 -25.28 -3.25 6.14
N ALA A 32 -25.20 -2.03 6.68
CA ALA A 32 -24.04 -1.17 6.52
C ALA A 32 -22.75 -1.85 7.05
N ARG A 33 -22.86 -2.55 8.18
CA ARG A 33 -21.80 -3.34 8.78
C ARG A 33 -21.39 -4.51 7.88
N ALA A 34 -22.37 -5.24 7.32
CA ALA A 34 -22.13 -6.35 6.41
C ALA A 34 -21.37 -5.90 5.14
N ARG A 35 -21.77 -4.76 4.58
CA ARG A 35 -21.09 -4.16 3.42
C ARG A 35 -19.68 -3.68 3.74
N ALA A 36 -19.46 -3.11 4.93
CA ALA A 36 -18.12 -2.72 5.36
C ALA A 36 -17.18 -3.94 5.42
N LEU A 37 -17.63 -5.05 6.03
CA LEU A 37 -16.87 -6.30 6.05
C LEU A 37 -16.68 -6.91 4.65
N GLY A 38 -17.71 -6.81 3.79
CA GLY A 38 -17.63 -7.27 2.39
C GLY A 38 -16.53 -6.59 1.58
N LYS A 39 -16.22 -5.32 1.88
CA LYS A 39 -15.12 -4.57 1.26
C LYS A 39 -13.73 -5.01 1.75
N GLU A 40 -13.63 -5.67 2.88
CA GLU A 40 -12.38 -6.23 3.41
C GLU A 40 -12.10 -7.65 2.92
N LEU A 41 -13.12 -8.31 2.36
CA LEU A 41 -13.04 -9.68 1.88
C LEU A 41 -12.86 -9.72 0.35
N ARG A 42 -11.94 -10.57 -0.10
CA ARG A 42 -11.62 -10.78 -1.51
C ARG A 42 -12.53 -11.81 -2.14
N CYS A 43 -13.04 -11.52 -3.33
CA CYS A 43 -13.62 -12.53 -4.20
C CYS A 43 -12.51 -13.45 -4.75
N LEU A 44 -12.53 -14.71 -4.38
CA LEU A 44 -11.45 -15.66 -4.69
C LEU A 44 -11.38 -16.07 -6.18
N VAL A 45 -12.42 -15.81 -6.94
CA VAL A 45 -12.52 -16.12 -8.39
C VAL A 45 -12.42 -14.88 -9.26
N CYS A 46 -12.16 -13.71 -8.66
CA CYS A 46 -12.11 -12.43 -9.34
C CYS A 46 -10.68 -11.86 -9.34
N GLN A 47 -10.42 -10.87 -10.21
CA GLN A 47 -9.13 -10.18 -10.25
C GLN A 47 -9.04 -9.13 -9.13
N ASN A 48 -8.80 -9.59 -7.89
CA ASN A 48 -8.56 -8.74 -6.73
C ASN A 48 -9.70 -7.79 -6.32
N GLN A 49 -10.95 -8.09 -6.70
CA GLN A 49 -12.14 -7.36 -6.29
C GLN A 49 -12.59 -7.78 -4.89
N SER A 50 -13.29 -6.87 -4.17
CA SER A 50 -13.99 -7.24 -2.96
C SER A 50 -15.26 -8.07 -3.27
N ILE A 51 -15.76 -8.80 -2.27
CA ILE A 51 -17.05 -9.48 -2.43
C ILE A 51 -18.23 -8.49 -2.52
N ASP A 52 -18.08 -7.25 -2.03
CA ASP A 52 -19.11 -6.22 -2.15
C ASP A 52 -19.19 -5.65 -3.58
N ASP A 53 -18.06 -5.64 -4.31
CA ASP A 53 -17.96 -5.09 -5.67
C ASP A 53 -18.09 -6.17 -6.78
N SER A 54 -18.13 -7.44 -6.41
CA SER A 54 -18.14 -8.56 -7.35
C SER A 54 -19.53 -9.16 -7.55
N ASN A 55 -19.88 -9.44 -8.82
CA ASN A 55 -21.11 -10.15 -9.20
C ASN A 55 -20.93 -11.65 -9.36
N ALA A 56 -19.74 -12.22 -9.04
CA ALA A 56 -19.51 -13.63 -9.11
C ALA A 56 -20.39 -14.39 -8.09
N GLU A 57 -20.82 -15.61 -8.44
CA GLU A 57 -21.65 -16.45 -7.58
C GLU A 57 -21.00 -16.68 -6.22
N LEU A 58 -19.70 -17.01 -6.20
CA LEU A 58 -18.96 -17.21 -4.95
C LEU A 58 -18.91 -15.93 -4.09
N ALA A 59 -18.82 -14.73 -4.70
CA ALA A 59 -18.88 -13.49 -3.97
C ALA A 59 -20.26 -13.28 -3.32
N ARG A 60 -21.33 -13.67 -4.01
CA ARG A 60 -22.68 -13.66 -3.47
C ARG A 60 -22.82 -14.59 -2.26
N ASP A 61 -22.34 -15.82 -2.37
CA ASP A 61 -22.39 -16.81 -1.28
C ASP A 61 -21.64 -16.29 -0.04
N LEU A 62 -20.47 -15.68 -0.24
CA LEU A 62 -19.71 -15.07 0.84
C LEU A 62 -20.45 -13.87 1.45
N ARG A 63 -21.14 -13.05 0.65
CA ARG A 63 -21.95 -11.94 1.18
C ARG A 63 -23.12 -12.45 2.01
N VAL A 64 -23.80 -13.51 1.59
CA VAL A 64 -24.88 -14.14 2.37
C VAL A 64 -24.32 -14.68 3.68
N LEU A 65 -23.21 -15.43 3.63
CA LEU A 65 -22.55 -15.97 4.82
C LEU A 65 -22.18 -14.89 5.84
N VAL A 66 -21.62 -13.77 5.39
CA VAL A 66 -21.28 -12.62 6.27
C VAL A 66 -22.52 -12.08 6.94
N ARG A 67 -23.64 -11.91 6.21
CA ARG A 67 -24.91 -11.42 6.74
C ARG A 67 -25.53 -12.38 7.76
N GLU A 68 -25.49 -13.67 7.50
CA GLU A 68 -25.95 -14.70 8.44
C GLU A 68 -25.18 -14.65 9.76
N ARG A 69 -23.85 -14.49 9.70
CA ARG A 69 -23.00 -14.41 10.90
C ARG A 69 -23.29 -13.13 11.70
N ILE A 70 -23.46 -12.00 11.00
CA ILE A 70 -23.83 -10.72 11.64
C ILE A 70 -25.23 -10.80 12.28
N ALA A 71 -26.20 -11.39 11.58
CA ALA A 71 -27.56 -11.59 12.11
C ALA A 71 -27.57 -12.52 13.34
N SER A 72 -26.62 -13.44 13.43
CA SER A 72 -26.42 -14.30 14.60
C SER A 72 -25.76 -13.60 15.79
N GLY A 73 -25.39 -12.29 15.65
CA GLY A 73 -24.80 -11.50 16.71
C GLY A 73 -23.28 -11.54 16.80
N ASP A 74 -22.59 -12.10 15.82
CA ASP A 74 -21.13 -12.15 15.80
C ASP A 74 -20.50 -10.75 15.71
N SER A 75 -19.36 -10.58 16.37
CA SER A 75 -18.52 -9.40 16.20
C SER A 75 -17.82 -9.41 14.84
N ASP A 76 -17.40 -8.22 14.33
CA ASP A 76 -16.68 -8.10 13.06
C ASP A 76 -15.43 -8.98 13.02
N ALA A 77 -14.68 -9.00 14.11
CA ALA A 77 -13.49 -9.84 14.23
C ALA A 77 -13.81 -11.34 14.16
N ALA A 78 -14.94 -11.76 14.75
CA ALA A 78 -15.39 -13.16 14.71
C ALA A 78 -15.84 -13.57 13.31
N VAL A 79 -16.57 -12.69 12.60
CA VAL A 79 -17.00 -12.93 11.21
C VAL A 79 -15.78 -13.08 10.30
N LEU A 80 -14.81 -12.16 10.35
CA LEU A 80 -13.60 -12.22 9.54
C LEU A 80 -12.75 -13.46 9.87
N ALA A 81 -12.63 -13.81 11.18
CA ALA A 81 -11.89 -15.00 11.59
C ALA A 81 -12.56 -16.29 11.10
N PHE A 82 -13.90 -16.34 11.11
CA PHE A 82 -14.64 -17.48 10.59
C PHE A 82 -14.42 -17.68 9.09
N VAL A 83 -14.53 -16.60 8.30
CA VAL A 83 -14.30 -16.65 6.84
C VAL A 83 -12.85 -17.02 6.55
N GLU A 84 -11.89 -16.43 7.27
CA GLU A 84 -10.46 -16.73 7.13
C GLU A 84 -10.14 -18.20 7.47
N ALA A 85 -10.71 -18.76 8.52
CA ALA A 85 -10.51 -20.15 8.89
C ALA A 85 -11.01 -21.13 7.82
N ARG A 86 -12.07 -20.76 7.07
CA ARG A 86 -12.67 -21.61 6.05
C ARG A 86 -12.02 -21.48 4.66
N TYR A 87 -11.58 -20.28 4.29
CA TYR A 87 -11.06 -19.95 2.95
C TYR A 87 -9.58 -19.58 2.92
N GLY A 88 -8.94 -19.52 4.08
CA GLY A 88 -7.54 -19.15 4.22
C GLY A 88 -7.31 -17.65 4.25
N GLU A 89 -6.08 -17.22 4.60
CA GLU A 89 -5.68 -15.80 4.72
C GLU A 89 -5.83 -15.02 3.42
N VAL A 90 -5.82 -15.69 2.28
CA VAL A 90 -5.96 -15.08 0.94
C VAL A 90 -7.30 -14.38 0.75
N VAL A 91 -8.33 -14.74 1.55
CA VAL A 91 -9.66 -14.11 1.50
C VAL A 91 -9.64 -12.67 2.03
N LEU A 92 -8.62 -12.29 2.79
CA LEU A 92 -8.48 -10.92 3.29
C LEU A 92 -7.80 -10.05 2.25
N LEU A 93 -8.43 -8.92 1.88
CA LEU A 93 -7.83 -7.92 0.99
C LEU A 93 -6.68 -7.16 1.66
N ARG A 94 -6.72 -7.05 2.99
CA ARG A 94 -5.68 -6.40 3.78
C ARG A 94 -4.99 -7.43 4.66
N PRO A 95 -3.69 -7.71 4.45
CA PRO A 95 -2.96 -8.61 5.32
C PRO A 95 -2.99 -8.11 6.77
N ARG A 96 -3.34 -8.97 7.69
CA ARG A 96 -3.27 -8.64 9.12
C ARG A 96 -1.82 -8.57 9.57
N LEU A 97 -1.53 -7.65 10.50
CA LEU A 97 -0.23 -7.60 11.18
C LEU A 97 -0.06 -8.87 12.03
N ARG A 98 0.64 -9.85 11.46
CA ARG A 98 1.03 -11.07 12.15
C ARG A 98 2.56 -11.15 12.16
N TRP A 99 3.11 -11.95 13.06
CA TRP A 99 4.56 -12.08 13.18
C TRP A 99 5.23 -12.48 11.85
N HIS A 100 4.61 -13.35 11.06
CA HIS A 100 5.14 -13.79 9.75
C HIS A 100 4.98 -12.75 8.64
N THR A 101 4.03 -11.80 8.78
CA THR A 101 3.90 -10.65 7.86
C THR A 101 4.72 -9.43 8.32
N LEU A 102 5.33 -9.49 9.51
CA LEU A 102 6.10 -8.38 10.07
C LEU A 102 7.29 -7.99 9.17
N LEU A 103 7.97 -8.97 8.58
CA LEU A 103 9.05 -8.72 7.62
C LEU A 103 8.58 -7.92 6.41
N LEU A 104 7.38 -8.21 5.90
CA LEU A 104 6.80 -7.46 4.78
C LEU A 104 6.64 -5.97 5.12
N TRP A 105 6.17 -5.68 6.33
CA TRP A 105 5.96 -4.30 6.79
C TRP A 105 7.26 -3.59 7.17
N LEU A 106 8.27 -4.33 7.67
CA LEU A 106 9.56 -3.76 8.06
C LEU A 106 10.54 -3.62 6.87
N THR A 107 10.37 -4.39 5.80
CA THR A 107 11.27 -4.37 4.62
C THR A 107 11.55 -2.97 4.09
N PRO A 108 10.55 -2.09 3.82
CA PRO A 108 10.83 -0.76 3.31
C PRO A 108 11.65 0.10 4.28
N LEU A 109 11.41 -0.04 5.59
CA LEU A 109 12.16 0.68 6.61
C LEU A 109 13.62 0.18 6.69
N LEU A 110 13.83 -1.14 6.62
CA LEU A 110 15.16 -1.75 6.63
C LEU A 110 15.96 -1.35 5.39
N LEU A 111 15.32 -1.31 4.22
CA LEU A 111 15.97 -0.86 2.98
C LEU A 111 16.37 0.62 3.07
N LEU A 112 15.51 1.49 3.57
CA LEU A 112 15.82 2.91 3.76
C LEU A 112 16.93 3.10 4.77
N ALA A 113 16.90 2.41 5.90
CA ALA A 113 17.95 2.45 6.92
C ALA A 113 19.30 1.96 6.37
N GLY A 114 19.30 0.87 5.60
CA GLY A 114 20.48 0.34 4.94
C GLY A 114 21.06 1.30 3.91
N ALA A 115 20.22 1.89 3.07
CA ALA A 115 20.63 2.90 2.09
C ALA A 115 21.22 4.14 2.78
N ALA A 116 20.57 4.65 3.81
CA ALA A 116 21.06 5.78 4.59
C ALA A 116 22.41 5.46 5.26
N PHE A 117 22.55 4.28 5.85
CA PHE A 117 23.81 3.84 6.46
C PHE A 117 24.98 3.80 5.43
N VAL A 118 24.72 3.18 4.27
CA VAL A 118 25.73 3.12 3.18
C VAL A 118 26.11 4.52 2.71
N LEU A 119 25.14 5.39 2.50
CA LEU A 119 25.36 6.78 2.07
C LEU A 119 26.18 7.55 3.10
N LEU A 120 25.81 7.50 4.39
CA LEU A 120 26.54 8.15 5.47
C LEU A 120 27.98 7.62 5.60
N ARG A 121 28.15 6.31 5.46
CA ARG A 121 29.48 5.71 5.50
C ARG A 121 30.34 6.16 4.29
N HIS A 122 29.73 6.25 3.10
CA HIS A 122 30.41 6.68 1.89
C HIS A 122 30.81 8.17 1.96
N THR A 123 29.90 9.04 2.40
CA THR A 123 30.19 10.48 2.57
C THR A 123 31.26 10.72 3.64
N ARG A 124 31.19 10.01 4.78
CA ARG A 124 32.24 10.11 5.82
C ARG A 124 33.61 9.68 5.30
N ARG A 125 33.70 8.65 4.46
CA ARG A 125 34.97 8.22 3.84
C ARG A 125 35.51 9.23 2.84
N ARG A 126 34.63 9.96 2.11
CA ARG A 126 35.05 11.01 1.17
C ARG A 126 35.46 12.28 1.87
N LEU A 127 34.87 12.57 3.05
CA LEU A 127 35.19 13.74 3.88
C LEU A 127 36.38 13.50 4.82
N SER A 128 36.88 12.26 4.94
CA SER A 128 38.20 12.05 5.53
C SER A 128 39.20 12.71 4.62
N PRO A 129 39.88 13.79 5.04
CA PRO A 129 40.90 14.40 4.20
C PRO A 129 41.94 13.28 3.98
N THR A 130 42.01 12.79 2.73
CA THR A 130 43.24 12.12 2.29
C THR A 130 44.30 13.13 2.64
N GLY A 131 45.11 12.86 3.66
CA GLY A 131 46.08 13.77 4.14
C GLY A 131 46.81 14.33 2.94
N ALA A 132 46.64 15.65 2.71
CA ALA A 132 47.31 16.29 1.63
C ALA A 132 48.78 15.90 1.78
N VAL A 133 49.26 15.09 0.88
CA VAL A 133 50.71 14.78 0.85
C VAL A 133 51.37 16.13 0.82
N PRO A 134 52.20 16.47 1.83
CA PRO A 134 52.86 17.78 1.83
C PRO A 134 53.59 17.94 0.52
N LEU A 135 53.36 19.07 -0.17
CA LEU A 135 54.02 19.39 -1.43
C LEU A 135 55.51 19.25 -1.26
N SER A 136 56.16 18.60 -2.20
CA SER A 136 57.62 18.50 -2.22
C SER A 136 58.19 19.94 -2.34
N PRO A 137 59.42 20.17 -1.87
CA PRO A 137 60.06 21.51 -1.97
C PRO A 137 60.07 22.04 -3.41
N ALA A 138 60.23 21.17 -4.40
CA ALA A 138 60.20 21.54 -5.81
C ALA A 138 58.79 21.96 -6.32
N GLU A 139 57.75 21.34 -5.79
CA GLU A 139 56.36 21.68 -6.11
C GLU A 139 55.93 22.98 -5.45
N GLN A 140 56.41 23.25 -4.23
CA GLN A 140 56.19 24.52 -3.55
C GLN A 140 56.85 25.69 -4.33
N GLN A 141 58.09 25.52 -4.78
CA GLN A 141 58.77 26.55 -5.61
C GLN A 141 58.03 26.85 -6.90
N ARG A 142 57.53 25.82 -7.60
CA ARG A 142 56.72 25.99 -8.81
C ARG A 142 55.40 26.71 -8.54
N LEU A 143 54.76 26.40 -7.42
CA LEU A 143 53.52 27.06 -7.02
C LEU A 143 53.77 28.55 -6.77
N ASP A 144 54.86 28.89 -6.03
CA ASP A 144 55.23 30.28 -5.74
C ASP A 144 55.60 31.07 -7.01
N GLU A 145 56.26 30.45 -7.98
CA GLU A 145 56.51 31.08 -9.28
C GLU A 145 55.24 31.39 -10.05
N LEU A 146 54.30 30.40 -10.08
CA LEU A 146 53.02 30.59 -10.77
C LEU A 146 52.16 31.68 -10.10
N LEU A 147 52.13 31.74 -8.77
CA LEU A 147 51.42 32.78 -8.03
C LEU A 147 52.00 34.17 -8.26
N LYS A 148 53.33 34.30 -8.30
CA LYS A 148 54.04 35.59 -8.64
C LYS A 148 53.68 36.04 -10.06
N ARG A 149 53.63 35.10 -11.03
CA ARG A 149 53.28 35.40 -12.42
C ARG A 149 51.83 35.79 -12.63
N SER A 150 50.92 35.38 -11.75
CA SER A 150 49.50 35.69 -11.84
C SER A 150 49.13 37.04 -11.18
N GLN A 151 50.06 37.63 -10.40
CA GLN A 151 49.89 38.91 -9.69
C GLN A 151 50.53 40.12 -10.38
N GLY A 152 51.24 39.95 -11.46
CA GLY A 152 51.86 41.00 -12.30
C GLY A 152 51.24 41.04 -13.69
#